data_d049a4449ff1c537783632908b349325
#
_entry.id   d049a4449ff1c537783632908b349325
#
_cell.length_a   1.000
_cell.length_b   1.000
_cell.length_c   1.000
_cell.angle_alpha   90.00
_cell.angle_beta   90.00
_cell.angle_gamma   90.00
#
_symmetry.space_group_name_H-M   'P 1'
#
loop_
_entity.id
_entity.type
_entity.pdbx_description
1 polymer ?
#
loop_
_entity_poly.entity_id
_entity_poly.type
_entity_poly.pdbx_seq_one_letter_code
_entity_poly.pdbx_strand_id
1 'polypeptide(L)'
;MELSDFAIIKLVPFVTGDNNLSRQRKGPELVELFCSCGYRDIYDFNNGGLPKLSKDSYRNPSRSEYTKDRLLKLNGTDYLRTILEEIINTSDNKKDCISEMLKIITPENYTIQEIDGKYVVLGGRIVKKQEIRNNVSFLHIQDLILAELDKAQVSISLAMAWFTNQVLADKLKEKQEQGIKID
;
A
#
# COMPACT_ATOMS: atom_id res chain seq x y z
N MET A 1 4.60 2.05 0.77
CA MET A 1 4.60 3.34 0.02
C MET A 1 3.17 3.66 -0.38
N GLU A 2 2.69 4.88 -0.10
CA GLU A 2 1.32 5.31 -0.42
C GLU A 2 1.37 6.59 -1.23
N LEU A 3 0.69 6.60 -2.37
CA LEU A 3 0.64 7.70 -3.33
C LEU A 3 -0.80 8.07 -3.65
N SER A 4 -1.05 9.28 -4.12
CA SER A 4 -2.35 9.64 -4.70
C SER A 4 -2.62 8.85 -6.00
N ASP A 5 -3.89 8.63 -6.32
CA ASP A 5 -4.28 7.97 -7.57
C ASP A 5 -3.72 8.71 -8.81
N PHE A 6 -3.61 10.02 -8.72
CA PHE A 6 -3.01 10.84 -9.77
C PHE A 6 -1.53 10.52 -9.98
N ALA A 7 -0.76 10.38 -8.90
CA ALA A 7 0.64 9.98 -8.98
C ALA A 7 0.78 8.55 -9.55
N ILE A 8 -0.08 7.61 -9.10
CA ILE A 8 -0.12 6.24 -9.63
C ILE A 8 -0.35 6.24 -11.14
N ILE A 9 -1.33 7.00 -11.64
CA ILE A 9 -1.62 7.08 -13.07
C ILE A 9 -0.40 7.60 -13.87
N LYS A 10 0.30 8.59 -13.33
CA LYS A 10 1.52 9.13 -13.97
C LYS A 10 2.71 8.16 -13.97
N LEU A 11 2.72 7.20 -13.05
CA LEU A 11 3.76 6.17 -12.98
C LEU A 11 3.52 5.00 -13.94
N VAL A 12 2.31 4.82 -14.48
CA VAL A 12 2.00 3.75 -15.42
C VAL A 12 2.96 3.70 -16.61
N PRO A 13 3.27 4.82 -17.32
CA PRO A 13 4.20 4.79 -18.44
C PRO A 13 5.62 4.37 -18.08
N PHE A 14 6.05 4.57 -16.83
CA PHE A 14 7.36 4.10 -16.35
C PHE A 14 7.36 2.57 -16.18
N VAL A 15 6.25 2.00 -15.73
CA VAL A 15 6.14 0.55 -15.55
C VAL A 15 6.01 -0.15 -16.89
N THR A 16 5.20 0.39 -17.83
CA THR A 16 5.03 -0.19 -19.17
C THR A 16 6.20 0.10 -20.11
N GLY A 17 7.02 1.14 -19.81
CA GLY A 17 8.09 1.61 -20.67
C GLY A 17 7.61 2.49 -21.84
N ASP A 18 6.35 2.95 -21.81
CA ASP A 18 5.77 3.76 -22.89
C ASP A 18 6.26 5.23 -22.87
N ASN A 19 7.02 5.65 -21.87
CA ASN A 19 7.64 6.97 -21.77
C ASN A 19 9.06 7.05 -22.36
N ASN A 20 9.60 5.96 -22.88
CA ASN A 20 10.97 5.84 -23.41
C ASN A 20 12.09 6.14 -22.37
N LEU A 21 11.78 6.21 -21.08
CA LEU A 21 12.74 6.44 -20.00
C LEU A 21 13.07 5.17 -19.22
N SER A 22 12.24 4.16 -19.38
CA SER A 22 12.42 2.85 -18.76
C SER A 22 12.27 1.76 -19.81
N ARG A 23 12.72 0.55 -19.47
CA ARG A 23 12.61 -0.60 -20.36
C ARG A 23 11.15 -0.86 -20.73
N GLN A 24 10.86 -0.98 -22.05
CA GLN A 24 9.54 -1.35 -22.52
C GLN A 24 9.24 -2.81 -22.13
N ARG A 25 8.08 -3.02 -21.48
CA ARG A 25 7.61 -4.35 -21.04
C ARG A 25 6.41 -4.79 -21.86
N LYS A 26 6.50 -5.97 -22.41
CA LYS A 26 5.37 -6.65 -23.06
C LYS A 26 4.41 -7.23 -22.01
N GLY A 27 3.22 -7.69 -22.44
CA GLY A 27 2.22 -8.25 -21.52
C GLY A 27 2.75 -9.36 -20.60
N PRO A 28 3.45 -10.39 -21.11
CA PRO A 28 4.05 -11.43 -20.27
C PRO A 28 5.02 -10.90 -19.21
N GLU A 29 5.87 -9.93 -19.59
CA GLU A 29 6.85 -9.32 -18.68
C GLU A 29 6.18 -8.48 -17.57
N LEU A 30 5.03 -7.84 -17.88
CA LEU A 30 4.23 -7.16 -16.86
C LEU A 30 3.59 -8.15 -15.88
N VAL A 31 3.08 -9.28 -16.38
CA VAL A 31 2.55 -10.35 -15.52
C VAL A 31 3.66 -10.89 -14.61
N GLU A 32 4.85 -11.16 -15.14
CA GLU A 32 5.99 -11.63 -14.36
C GLU A 32 6.39 -10.61 -13.28
N LEU A 33 6.47 -9.32 -13.62
CA LEU A 33 6.75 -8.24 -12.67
C LEU A 33 5.76 -8.21 -11.51
N PHE A 34 4.45 -8.30 -11.79
CA PHE A 34 3.45 -8.28 -10.74
C PHE A 34 3.36 -9.60 -9.96
N CYS A 35 3.70 -10.73 -10.59
CA CYS A 35 3.82 -12.02 -9.89
C CYS A 35 4.94 -11.99 -8.83
N SER A 36 6.05 -11.29 -9.08
CA SER A 36 7.10 -11.09 -8.08
C SER A 36 6.62 -10.30 -6.85
N CYS A 37 5.52 -9.55 -7.00
CA CYS A 37 4.83 -8.82 -5.92
C CYS A 37 3.67 -9.58 -5.28
N GLY A 38 3.61 -10.89 -5.48
CA GLY A 38 2.61 -11.77 -4.84
C GLY A 38 1.31 -11.95 -5.62
N TYR A 39 1.17 -11.37 -6.82
CA TYR A 39 0.05 -11.70 -7.70
C TYR A 39 0.22 -13.11 -8.27
N ARG A 40 -0.91 -13.74 -8.63
CA ARG A 40 -0.94 -15.06 -9.29
C ARG A 40 -1.61 -14.95 -10.65
N ASP A 41 -1.21 -13.92 -11.39
CA ASP A 41 -1.72 -13.67 -12.73
C ASP A 41 -1.07 -14.62 -13.74
N ILE A 42 -1.80 -15.01 -14.76
CA ILE A 42 -1.31 -15.85 -15.85
C ILE A 42 -1.56 -15.09 -17.16
N TYR A 43 -0.52 -14.97 -17.97
CA TYR A 43 -0.66 -14.47 -19.32
C TYR A 43 -1.18 -15.56 -20.25
N ASP A 44 -2.35 -15.37 -20.86
CA ASP A 44 -2.95 -16.34 -21.77
C ASP A 44 -2.57 -16.03 -23.21
N PHE A 45 -1.63 -16.78 -23.75
CA PHE A 45 -1.18 -16.61 -25.13
C PHE A 45 -2.25 -17.00 -26.17
N ASN A 46 -3.25 -17.80 -25.80
CA ASN A 46 -4.26 -18.32 -26.71
C ASN A 46 -5.53 -17.46 -26.77
N ASN A 47 -5.88 -16.78 -25.66
CA ASN A 47 -7.17 -16.08 -25.50
C ASN A 47 -7.03 -14.58 -25.19
N GLY A 48 -6.00 -13.93 -25.71
CA GLY A 48 -5.93 -12.45 -25.68
C GLY A 48 -5.05 -11.84 -24.61
N GLY A 49 -4.22 -12.61 -23.92
CA GLY A 49 -3.06 -12.09 -23.26
C GLY A 49 -3.25 -11.77 -21.78
N LEU A 50 -3.35 -10.50 -21.41
CA LEU A 50 -3.42 -10.05 -20.00
C LEU A 50 -4.71 -10.52 -19.32
N PRO A 51 -4.66 -10.87 -18.01
CA PRO A 51 -5.83 -11.31 -17.27
C PRO A 51 -6.89 -10.21 -17.18
N LYS A 52 -8.15 -10.61 -17.27
CA LYS A 52 -9.28 -9.68 -17.11
C LYS A 52 -9.28 -9.02 -15.74
N LEU A 53 -9.60 -7.75 -15.69
CA LEU A 53 -9.62 -6.96 -14.45
C LEU A 53 -10.88 -7.23 -13.60
N SER A 54 -11.96 -7.66 -14.27
CA SER A 54 -13.19 -8.13 -13.61
C SER A 54 -13.77 -9.33 -14.35
N LYS A 55 -14.61 -10.10 -13.68
CA LYS A 55 -15.31 -11.26 -14.25
C LYS A 55 -16.26 -10.86 -15.40
N ASP A 56 -16.81 -9.65 -15.32
CA ASP A 56 -17.79 -9.13 -16.27
C ASP A 56 -17.15 -8.37 -17.45
N SER A 57 -15.82 -8.35 -17.53
CA SER A 57 -15.13 -7.66 -18.62
C SER A 57 -15.26 -8.44 -19.93
N TYR A 58 -15.79 -7.80 -20.96
CA TYR A 58 -15.92 -8.38 -22.31
C TYR A 58 -14.60 -8.51 -23.05
N ARG A 59 -13.59 -7.70 -22.69
CA ARG A 59 -12.27 -7.67 -23.32
C ARG A 59 -11.15 -7.79 -22.31
N ASN A 60 -9.99 -8.18 -22.79
CA ASN A 60 -8.76 -8.12 -22.01
C ASN A 60 -8.28 -6.65 -21.92
N PRO A 61 -7.64 -6.28 -20.82
CA PRO A 61 -7.13 -4.93 -20.64
C PRO A 61 -5.92 -4.67 -21.55
N SER A 62 -5.72 -3.41 -21.89
CA SER A 62 -4.44 -2.95 -22.42
C SER A 62 -3.34 -3.05 -21.36
N ARG A 63 -2.07 -2.95 -21.76
CA ARG A 63 -0.92 -2.93 -20.83
C ARG A 63 -1.07 -1.82 -19.79
N SER A 64 -1.48 -0.63 -20.20
CA SER A 64 -1.67 0.50 -19.29
C SER A 64 -2.82 0.29 -18.32
N GLU A 65 -3.95 -0.26 -18.76
CA GLU A 65 -5.09 -0.56 -17.88
C GLU A 65 -4.74 -1.62 -16.85
N TYR A 66 -4.08 -2.69 -17.28
CA TYR A 66 -3.61 -3.74 -16.39
C TYR A 66 -2.62 -3.20 -15.36
N THR A 67 -1.61 -2.47 -15.81
CA THR A 67 -0.60 -1.88 -14.93
C THR A 67 -1.21 -0.91 -13.92
N LYS A 68 -2.13 -0.04 -14.36
CA LYS A 68 -2.84 0.88 -13.47
C LYS A 68 -3.59 0.13 -12.36
N ASP A 69 -4.36 -0.90 -12.72
CA ASP A 69 -5.11 -1.69 -11.73
C ASP A 69 -4.19 -2.34 -10.69
N ARG A 70 -3.08 -2.91 -11.15
CA ARG A 70 -2.12 -3.57 -10.25
C ARG A 70 -1.39 -2.59 -9.35
N LEU A 71 -0.98 -1.42 -9.86
CA LEU A 71 -0.35 -0.38 -9.05
C LEU A 71 -1.31 0.20 -7.99
N LEU A 72 -2.57 0.45 -8.35
CA LEU A 72 -3.59 0.90 -7.39
C LEU A 72 -3.80 -0.12 -6.26
N LYS A 73 -3.81 -1.41 -6.57
CA LYS A 73 -3.96 -2.48 -5.58
C LYS A 73 -2.70 -2.67 -4.71
N LEU A 74 -1.52 -2.33 -5.21
CA LEU A 74 -0.27 -2.35 -4.46
C LEU A 74 -0.03 -1.07 -3.67
N ASN A 75 -0.83 -0.03 -3.89
CA ASN A 75 -0.71 1.24 -3.19
C ASN A 75 -0.90 1.02 -1.67
N GLY A 76 -0.04 1.62 -0.87
CA GLY A 76 -0.01 1.39 0.57
C GLY A 76 0.86 0.21 1.01
N THR A 77 1.40 -0.58 0.08
CA THR A 77 2.31 -1.70 0.39
C THR A 77 3.77 -1.38 0.08
N ASP A 78 4.70 -2.19 0.58
CA ASP A 78 6.12 -2.07 0.25
C ASP A 78 6.42 -2.53 -1.19
N TYR A 79 5.57 -3.36 -1.78
CA TYR A 79 5.74 -3.82 -3.16
C TYR A 79 5.72 -2.68 -4.19
N LEU A 80 4.92 -1.62 -3.97
CA LEU A 80 4.93 -0.45 -4.84
C LEU A 80 6.32 0.20 -4.89
N ARG A 81 6.98 0.32 -3.75
CA ARG A 81 8.36 0.83 -3.65
C ARG A 81 9.33 -0.06 -4.42
N THR A 82 9.26 -1.37 -4.18
CA THR A 82 10.13 -2.35 -4.86
C THR A 82 10.00 -2.28 -6.38
N ILE A 83 8.78 -2.12 -6.91
CA ILE A 83 8.56 -1.96 -8.36
C ILE A 83 9.25 -0.70 -8.88
N LEU A 84 9.09 0.44 -8.21
CA LEU A 84 9.72 1.69 -8.66
C LEU A 84 11.25 1.60 -8.63
N GLU A 85 11.80 1.00 -7.58
CA GLU A 85 13.24 0.75 -7.45
C GLU A 85 13.76 -0.17 -8.56
N GLU A 86 13.03 -1.23 -8.88
CA GLU A 86 13.38 -2.14 -9.98
C GLU A 86 13.38 -1.40 -11.32
N ILE A 87 12.34 -0.59 -11.59
CA ILE A 87 12.25 0.18 -12.84
C ILE A 87 13.45 1.11 -12.99
N ILE A 88 13.82 1.84 -11.94
CA ILE A 88 14.96 2.75 -11.95
C ILE A 88 16.25 1.97 -12.18
N ASN A 89 16.47 0.89 -11.42
CA ASN A 89 17.72 0.14 -11.46
C ASN A 89 17.91 -0.63 -12.77
N THR A 90 16.82 -0.97 -13.48
CA THR A 90 16.83 -1.66 -14.78
C THR A 90 16.72 -0.71 -15.97
N SER A 91 16.60 0.59 -15.75
CA SER A 91 16.56 1.60 -16.81
C SER A 91 17.93 1.82 -17.44
N ASP A 92 17.98 1.94 -18.76
CA ASP A 92 19.22 2.25 -19.50
C ASP A 92 19.64 3.71 -19.25
N ASN A 93 18.69 4.63 -19.15
CA ASN A 93 18.92 6.03 -18.81
C ASN A 93 18.39 6.35 -17.40
N LYS A 94 19.12 5.92 -16.38
CA LYS A 94 18.71 6.09 -14.99
C LYS A 94 18.54 7.55 -14.58
N LYS A 95 19.38 8.46 -15.08
CA LYS A 95 19.32 9.89 -14.70
C LYS A 95 18.03 10.54 -15.11
N ASP A 96 17.62 10.37 -16.36
CA ASP A 96 16.39 10.95 -16.88
C ASP A 96 15.17 10.27 -16.27
N CYS A 97 15.21 8.94 -16.11
CA CYS A 97 14.17 8.18 -15.44
C CYS A 97 13.94 8.69 -14.01
N ILE A 98 15.01 8.88 -13.23
CA ILE A 98 14.95 9.40 -11.86
C ILE A 98 14.41 10.84 -11.86
N SER A 99 14.94 11.71 -12.73
CA SER A 99 14.52 13.10 -12.77
C SER A 99 13.02 13.27 -13.03
N GLU A 100 12.48 12.53 -13.99
CA GLU A 100 11.05 12.58 -14.28
C GLU A 100 10.21 11.89 -13.21
N MET A 101 10.67 10.78 -12.65
CA MET A 101 9.97 10.10 -11.56
C MET A 101 9.92 10.97 -10.29
N LEU A 102 10.98 11.69 -9.96
CA LEU A 102 11.02 12.63 -8.83
C LEU A 102 9.96 13.72 -8.95
N LYS A 103 9.65 14.23 -10.16
CA LYS A 103 8.57 15.22 -10.35
C LYS A 103 7.20 14.69 -9.92
N ILE A 104 7.02 13.37 -9.93
CA ILE A 104 5.77 12.70 -9.56
C ILE A 104 5.74 12.40 -8.05
N ILE A 105 6.85 11.87 -7.50
CA ILE A 105 6.84 11.34 -6.13
C ILE A 105 7.29 12.35 -5.07
N THR A 106 8.03 13.40 -5.43
CA THR A 106 8.46 14.44 -4.48
C THR A 106 7.28 15.20 -3.86
N PRO A 107 6.21 15.56 -4.59
CA PRO A 107 5.03 16.16 -3.98
C PRO A 107 4.32 15.26 -2.96
N GLU A 108 4.56 13.95 -3.03
CA GLU A 108 4.03 12.95 -2.10
C GLU A 108 5.01 12.64 -0.94
N ASN A 109 6.04 13.47 -0.77
CA ASN A 109 7.10 13.36 0.25
C ASN A 109 8.00 12.13 0.10
N TYR A 110 8.23 11.67 -1.14
CA TYR A 110 9.21 10.64 -1.45
C TYR A 110 10.40 11.22 -2.21
N THR A 111 11.56 10.59 -2.06
CA THR A 111 12.80 10.92 -2.78
C THR A 111 13.48 9.65 -3.24
N ILE A 112 14.47 9.78 -4.14
CA ILE A 112 15.30 8.68 -4.62
C ILE A 112 16.73 8.99 -4.23
N GLN A 113 17.42 8.01 -3.64
CA GLN A 113 18.83 8.11 -3.27
C GLN A 113 19.59 6.89 -3.77
N GLU A 114 20.87 7.06 -4.04
CA GLU A 114 21.76 5.95 -4.34
C GLU A 114 22.41 5.45 -3.04
N ILE A 115 22.25 4.17 -2.74
CA ILE A 115 22.82 3.49 -1.59
C ILE A 115 23.45 2.19 -2.10
N ASP A 116 24.74 2.01 -1.85
CA ASP A 116 25.52 0.84 -2.25
C ASP A 116 25.39 0.49 -3.76
N GLY A 117 25.38 1.53 -4.61
CA GLY A 117 25.27 1.38 -6.07
C GLY A 117 23.88 1.02 -6.59
N LYS A 118 22.84 1.07 -5.74
CA LYS A 118 21.44 0.89 -6.11
C LYS A 118 20.63 2.12 -5.76
N TYR A 119 19.66 2.43 -6.60
CA TYR A 119 18.72 3.50 -6.32
C TYR A 119 17.55 2.95 -5.49
N VAL A 120 17.25 3.62 -4.40
CA VAL A 120 16.17 3.29 -3.46
C VAL A 120 15.23 4.47 -3.29
N VAL A 121 13.96 4.17 -3.11
CA VAL A 121 12.92 5.18 -2.85
C VAL A 121 12.76 5.35 -1.35
N LEU A 122 13.00 6.54 -0.85
CA LEU A 122 12.91 6.89 0.57
C LEU A 122 11.79 7.89 0.81
N GLY A 123 11.37 8.03 2.08
CA GLY A 123 10.37 9.00 2.49
C GLY A 123 8.95 8.41 2.57
N GLY A 124 7.98 9.29 2.43
CA GLY A 124 6.56 9.04 2.68
C GLY A 124 6.11 9.69 3.99
N ARG A 125 4.81 9.76 4.19
CA ARG A 125 4.27 10.12 5.49
C ARG A 125 4.84 9.11 6.49
N ILE A 126 5.43 9.62 7.58
CA ILE A 126 5.68 8.81 8.75
C ILE A 126 4.29 8.49 9.31
N VAL A 127 3.64 7.48 8.75
CA VAL A 127 2.61 6.79 9.49
C VAL A 127 3.38 6.22 10.66
N LYS A 128 3.24 6.82 11.84
CA LYS A 128 3.68 6.18 13.08
C LYS A 128 3.05 4.81 12.99
N LYS A 129 3.88 3.78 12.77
CA LYS A 129 3.43 2.39 12.85
C LYS A 129 2.69 2.32 14.19
N GLN A 130 1.38 2.23 14.14
CA GLN A 130 0.62 1.89 15.32
C GLN A 130 1.17 0.51 15.68
N GLU A 131 2.00 0.45 16.71
CA GLU A 131 2.43 -0.82 17.25
C GLU A 131 1.17 -1.52 17.72
N ILE A 132 0.70 -2.47 16.91
CA ILE A 132 -0.37 -3.36 17.34
C ILE A 132 0.24 -4.23 18.42
N ARG A 133 0.05 -3.83 19.66
CA ARG A 133 0.44 -4.62 20.82
C ARG A 133 -0.69 -5.58 21.11
N ASN A 134 -0.54 -6.81 20.67
CA ASN A 134 -1.43 -7.90 21.06
C ASN A 134 -0.99 -8.39 22.44
N ASN A 135 -1.71 -8.01 23.48
CA ASN A 135 -1.55 -8.55 24.81
C ASN A 135 -2.62 -9.61 25.04
N VAL A 136 -2.20 -10.85 25.27
CA VAL A 136 -3.07 -11.92 25.76
C VAL A 136 -2.77 -12.10 27.24
N SER A 137 -3.75 -11.84 28.11
CA SER A 137 -3.64 -12.06 29.55
C SER A 137 -4.86 -12.80 30.07
N PHE A 138 -4.62 -13.69 31.00
CA PHE A 138 -5.67 -14.47 31.70
C PHE A 138 -5.82 -14.05 33.17
N LEU A 139 -4.96 -13.16 33.66
CA LEU A 139 -4.98 -12.65 35.02
C LEU A 139 -5.12 -11.11 34.99
N HIS A 140 -5.85 -10.57 35.97
CA HIS A 140 -6.10 -9.10 36.11
C HIS A 140 -6.65 -8.42 34.84
N ILE A 141 -7.52 -9.12 34.12
CA ILE A 141 -8.06 -8.66 32.82
C ILE A 141 -8.74 -7.28 32.94
N GLN A 142 -9.50 -7.05 34.01
CA GLN A 142 -10.17 -5.78 34.25
C GLN A 142 -9.19 -4.62 34.35
N ASP A 143 -8.12 -4.77 35.14
CA ASP A 143 -7.12 -3.71 35.35
C ASP A 143 -6.37 -3.40 34.06
N LEU A 144 -6.07 -4.42 33.27
CA LEU A 144 -5.44 -4.27 31.97
C LEU A 144 -6.34 -3.53 30.98
N ILE A 145 -7.62 -3.88 30.93
CA ILE A 145 -8.59 -3.18 30.06
C ILE A 145 -8.74 -1.73 30.47
N LEU A 146 -8.86 -1.43 31.76
CA LEU A 146 -8.94 -0.06 32.26
C LEU A 146 -7.69 0.75 31.87
N ALA A 147 -6.50 0.17 32.04
CA ALA A 147 -5.26 0.81 31.65
C ALA A 147 -5.17 1.11 30.12
N GLU A 148 -5.70 0.24 29.27
CA GLU A 148 -5.77 0.48 27.84
C GLU A 148 -6.84 1.52 27.47
N LEU A 149 -8.01 1.49 28.13
CA LEU A 149 -9.05 2.50 27.97
C LEU A 149 -8.54 3.90 28.32
N ASP A 150 -7.72 4.02 29.37
CA ASP A 150 -7.12 5.30 29.77
C ASP A 150 -6.22 5.91 28.71
N LYS A 151 -5.52 5.10 27.95
CA LYS A 151 -4.63 5.54 26.85
C LYS A 151 -5.36 5.98 25.60
N ALA A 152 -6.64 5.61 25.44
CA ALA A 152 -7.41 5.93 24.25
C ALA A 152 -7.63 7.44 24.10
N GLN A 153 -7.32 7.98 22.92
CA GLN A 153 -7.42 9.42 22.61
C GLN A 153 -8.32 9.74 21.41
N VAL A 154 -8.70 8.74 20.60
CA VAL A 154 -9.45 8.96 19.35
C VAL A 154 -10.70 8.08 19.29
N SER A 155 -10.54 6.79 19.39
CA SER A 155 -11.66 5.84 19.33
C SER A 155 -11.37 4.57 20.12
N ILE A 156 -12.45 3.89 20.54
CA ILE A 156 -12.43 2.59 21.20
C ILE A 156 -13.39 1.69 20.44
N SER A 157 -12.91 0.53 19.98
CA SER A 157 -13.76 -0.50 19.37
C SER A 157 -13.77 -1.74 20.25
N LEU A 158 -14.96 -2.21 20.61
CA LEU A 158 -15.17 -3.32 21.51
C LEU A 158 -15.91 -4.46 20.81
N ALA A 159 -15.38 -5.66 20.91
CA ALA A 159 -16.05 -6.88 20.47
C ALA A 159 -16.28 -7.81 21.66
N MET A 160 -17.47 -7.83 22.23
CA MET A 160 -17.83 -8.60 23.42
C MET A 160 -19.15 -9.33 23.23
N ALA A 161 -19.21 -10.59 23.66
CA ALA A 161 -20.45 -11.36 23.64
C ALA A 161 -21.41 -10.95 24.79
N TRP A 162 -20.88 -10.58 25.94
CA TRP A 162 -21.64 -10.19 27.14
C TRP A 162 -20.90 -9.09 27.88
N PHE A 163 -21.55 -7.96 28.11
CA PHE A 163 -20.99 -6.81 28.81
C PHE A 163 -21.71 -6.64 30.16
N THR A 164 -21.16 -7.21 31.23
CA THR A 164 -21.77 -7.19 32.58
C THR A 164 -20.91 -6.46 33.61
N ASN A 165 -19.73 -5.98 33.23
CA ASN A 165 -18.80 -5.33 34.15
C ASN A 165 -19.12 -3.82 34.25
N GLN A 166 -19.70 -3.42 35.40
CA GLN A 166 -20.11 -2.03 35.62
C GLN A 166 -18.92 -1.05 35.62
N VAL A 167 -17.76 -1.45 36.15
CA VAL A 167 -16.57 -0.58 36.22
C VAL A 167 -16.07 -0.23 34.81
N LEU A 168 -16.07 -1.19 33.91
CA LEU A 168 -15.69 -0.95 32.51
C LEU A 168 -16.75 -0.12 31.78
N ALA A 169 -18.05 -0.34 32.08
CA ALA A 169 -19.15 0.46 31.50
C ALA A 169 -19.04 1.92 31.90
N ASP A 170 -18.78 2.19 33.18
CA ASP A 170 -18.62 3.55 33.69
C ASP A 170 -17.40 4.24 33.06
N LYS A 171 -16.30 3.50 32.87
CA LYS A 171 -15.11 4.03 32.22
C LYS A 171 -15.32 4.33 30.74
N LEU A 172 -16.06 3.51 30.02
CA LEU A 172 -16.42 3.80 28.62
C LEU A 172 -17.30 5.04 28.52
N LYS A 173 -18.27 5.19 29.42
CA LYS A 173 -19.12 6.39 29.48
C LYS A 173 -18.30 7.65 29.74
N GLU A 174 -17.33 7.62 30.67
CA GLU A 174 -16.40 8.72 30.92
C GLU A 174 -15.63 9.08 29.64
N LYS A 175 -15.10 8.08 28.90
CA LYS A 175 -14.38 8.30 27.64
C LYS A 175 -15.28 8.87 26.56
N GLN A 176 -16.52 8.45 26.46
CA GLN A 176 -17.50 9.01 25.54
C GLN A 176 -17.80 10.48 25.85
N GLU A 177 -17.95 10.83 27.14
CA GLU A 177 -18.12 12.23 27.58
C GLU A 177 -16.89 13.10 27.28
N GLN A 178 -15.70 12.52 27.21
CA GLN A 178 -14.46 13.16 26.74
C GLN A 178 -14.37 13.33 25.22
N GLY A 179 -15.40 12.88 24.47
CA GLY A 179 -15.45 12.98 23.01
C GLY A 179 -14.79 11.84 22.25
N ILE A 180 -14.43 10.75 22.92
CA ILE A 180 -13.84 9.57 22.28
C ILE A 180 -14.97 8.73 21.67
N LYS A 181 -14.82 8.40 20.39
CA LYS A 181 -15.79 7.55 19.68
C LYS A 181 -15.71 6.12 20.21
N ILE A 182 -16.88 5.55 20.54
CA ILE A 182 -17.01 4.15 20.99
C ILE A 182 -17.91 3.40 20.01
N ASP A 183 -17.39 2.30 19.45
CA ASP A 183 -18.06 1.40 18.51
C ASP A 183 -18.17 -0.01 19.09
#